data_8b82a4767151d541d89589e817d25422
#
_entry.id   8b82a4767151d541d89589e817d25422
#
_cell.length_a   1.000
_cell.length_b   1.000
_cell.length_c   1.000
_cell.angle_alpha   90.00
_cell.angle_beta   90.00
_cell.angle_gamma   90.00
#
_symmetry.space_group_name_H-M   'P 1'
#
loop_
_entity.id
_entity.type
_entity.pdbx_description
1 polymer ?
#
loop_
_entity_poly.entity_id
_entity_poly.type
_entity_poly.pdbx_seq_one_letter_code
_entity_poly.pdbx_strand_id
1 'polypeptide(L)'
;MATIKYKPTTPARRNMSVPDFAEITKFSPEKSLLAVKKKHAGRNSYGKITVRHHGGGNKQKYRIIDFKRACTGEATVIGIEYDPNRTAYIALVQYEDGTKKYILAPVGLTDGDKIYSGADADIKPGNTLPIANIPVGTLIYNIELYPGKGGQLVRSAGSFAQLMAKENGMAQVRLPSGEVRLVRLDCVATIGQVSNIEHENVKVGKAGKTRHRGIRPSVRGSVMNPCDHPHGGGEGRSPIGRPSPVTPWGKPTNGYKTRNKKSKTEKFIVKHRNGK
;
A
#
# COMPACT_ATOMS: atom_id res chain seq x y z
N MET A 1 3.49 15.54 -11.61
CA MET A 1 4.71 15.46 -10.81
C MET A 1 5.81 14.81 -11.60
N ALA A 2 7.02 15.35 -11.54
CA ALA A 2 8.11 14.84 -12.34
C ALA A 2 8.97 13.87 -11.49
N THR A 3 9.31 12.73 -12.07
CA THR A 3 10.41 11.92 -11.55
C THR A 3 11.72 12.51 -12.06
N ILE A 4 12.67 12.73 -11.16
CA ILE A 4 14.02 13.20 -11.51
C ILE A 4 14.82 12.00 -12.01
N LYS A 5 15.33 12.08 -13.25
CA LYS A 5 16.26 11.12 -13.84
C LYS A 5 17.70 11.53 -13.55
N TYR A 6 18.54 10.58 -13.16
CA TYR A 6 19.97 10.82 -12.99
C TYR A 6 20.71 10.90 -14.33
N LYS A 7 21.78 11.69 -14.40
CA LYS A 7 22.71 11.67 -15.52
C LYS A 7 23.35 10.27 -15.65
N PRO A 8 23.56 9.73 -16.87
CA PRO A 8 24.06 8.37 -17.10
C PRO A 8 25.58 8.25 -16.90
N THR A 9 26.10 8.69 -15.76
CA THR A 9 27.53 8.65 -15.43
C THR A 9 28.05 7.25 -15.10
N THR A 10 27.15 6.34 -14.70
CA THR A 10 27.48 4.93 -14.42
C THR A 10 26.36 4.02 -14.91
N PRO A 11 26.60 2.69 -15.11
CA PRO A 11 25.56 1.75 -15.51
C PRO A 11 24.33 1.78 -14.58
N ALA A 12 24.54 1.93 -13.28
CA ALA A 12 23.45 2.00 -12.30
C ALA A 12 22.63 3.29 -12.45
N ARG A 13 23.27 4.44 -12.68
CA ARG A 13 22.61 5.74 -12.82
C ARG A 13 21.85 5.90 -14.14
N ARG A 14 22.27 5.20 -15.20
CA ARG A 14 21.60 5.26 -16.51
C ARG A 14 20.09 5.06 -16.45
N ASN A 15 19.63 4.13 -15.63
CA ASN A 15 18.20 3.78 -15.50
C ASN A 15 17.61 4.19 -14.14
N MET A 16 18.34 4.93 -13.32
CA MET A 16 17.85 5.32 -11.99
C MET A 16 17.00 6.58 -12.06
N SER A 17 15.87 6.57 -11.36
CA SER A 17 15.08 7.75 -11.08
C SER A 17 14.69 7.84 -9.61
N VAL A 18 14.29 9.03 -9.16
CA VAL A 18 13.77 9.31 -7.81
C VAL A 18 12.58 10.24 -7.92
N PRO A 19 11.65 10.23 -6.95
CA PRO A 19 10.64 11.26 -6.85
C PRO A 19 11.30 12.64 -6.65
N ASP A 20 10.66 13.69 -7.11
CA ASP A 20 11.10 15.07 -6.90
C ASP A 20 10.85 15.57 -5.46
N PHE A 21 9.97 14.89 -4.73
CA PHE A 21 9.53 15.25 -3.38
C PHE A 21 8.90 16.65 -3.25
N ALA A 22 8.44 17.24 -4.34
CA ALA A 22 7.87 18.58 -4.35
C ALA A 22 6.64 18.77 -3.45
N GLU A 23 5.88 17.67 -3.20
CA GLU A 23 4.72 17.70 -2.29
C GLU A 23 5.11 17.72 -0.81
N ILE A 24 6.37 17.44 -0.46
CA ILE A 24 6.80 17.34 0.93
C ILE A 24 7.17 18.72 1.44
N THR A 25 6.48 19.16 2.48
CA THR A 25 6.70 20.47 3.12
C THR A 25 7.43 20.34 4.45
N LYS A 26 7.31 19.19 5.13
CA LYS A 26 7.93 18.96 6.42
C LYS A 26 8.87 17.75 6.39
N PHE A 27 10.14 17.96 6.77
CA PHE A 27 11.19 16.94 6.71
C PHE A 27 11.47 16.25 8.05
N SER A 28 11.03 16.82 9.17
CA SER A 28 11.24 16.27 10.50
C SER A 28 9.95 15.66 11.04
N PRO A 29 9.95 14.36 11.43
CA PRO A 29 8.73 13.71 11.95
C PRO A 29 8.39 14.18 13.37
N GLU A 30 7.09 14.16 13.70
CA GLU A 30 6.60 14.42 15.07
C GLU A 30 7.04 13.30 16.00
N LYS A 31 7.81 13.65 17.05
CA LYS A 31 8.46 12.68 17.94
C LYS A 31 7.46 11.85 18.74
N SER A 32 6.37 12.43 19.17
CA SER A 32 5.30 11.78 19.95
C SER A 32 4.59 10.66 19.18
N LEU A 33 4.55 10.76 17.85
CA LEU A 33 3.90 9.81 16.94
C LEU A 33 4.85 8.77 16.34
N LEU A 34 6.07 8.62 16.89
CA LEU A 34 7.05 7.65 16.42
C LEU A 34 7.12 6.43 17.32
N ALA A 35 7.09 5.25 16.72
CA ALA A 35 7.33 3.98 17.39
C ALA A 35 8.58 3.28 16.86
N VAL A 36 9.20 2.44 17.70
CA VAL A 36 10.34 1.62 17.31
C VAL A 36 9.87 0.48 16.41
N LYS A 37 10.47 0.36 15.22
CA LYS A 37 10.22 -0.74 14.29
C LYS A 37 11.29 -1.82 14.46
N LYS A 38 10.96 -2.91 15.19
CA LYS A 38 11.82 -4.09 15.29
C LYS A 38 11.88 -4.82 13.94
N LYS A 39 13.07 -5.32 13.57
CA LYS A 39 13.30 -6.10 12.33
C LYS A 39 13.27 -7.58 12.64
N HIS A 40 12.32 -8.32 12.07
CA HIS A 40 12.19 -9.76 12.21
C HIS A 40 12.81 -10.56 11.05
N ALA A 41 13.19 -9.87 9.95
CA ALA A 41 13.81 -10.49 8.77
C ALA A 41 13.06 -11.72 8.22
N GLY A 42 11.73 -11.66 8.23
CA GLY A 42 10.87 -12.77 7.76
C GLY A 42 10.80 -13.98 8.67
N ARG A 43 11.28 -13.88 9.92
CA ARG A 43 11.26 -14.96 10.92
C ARG A 43 9.99 -14.94 11.76
N ASN A 44 9.51 -16.13 12.11
CA ASN A 44 8.39 -16.31 13.05
C ASN A 44 8.87 -16.28 14.52
N SER A 45 7.96 -16.56 15.47
CA SER A 45 8.26 -16.63 16.92
C SER A 45 9.30 -17.69 17.29
N TYR A 46 9.42 -18.75 16.50
CA TYR A 46 10.41 -19.84 16.69
C TYR A 46 11.75 -19.54 15.98
N GLY A 47 11.95 -18.35 15.42
CA GLY A 47 13.16 -17.98 14.70
C GLY A 47 13.29 -18.57 13.29
N LYS A 48 12.34 -19.37 12.81
CA LYS A 48 12.34 -19.97 11.47
C LYS A 48 11.91 -18.95 10.42
N ILE A 49 12.56 -18.95 9.26
CA ILE A 49 12.21 -18.08 8.12
C ILE A 49 10.93 -18.61 7.48
N THR A 50 9.82 -17.87 7.64
CA THR A 50 8.53 -18.17 7.01
C THR A 50 8.27 -17.31 5.77
N VAL A 51 8.89 -16.13 5.71
CA VAL A 51 8.85 -15.23 4.53
C VAL A 51 10.27 -14.98 4.06
N ARG A 52 10.62 -15.54 2.90
CA ARG A 52 11.97 -15.42 2.33
C ARG A 52 12.24 -14.00 1.78
N HIS A 53 13.52 -13.72 1.54
CA HIS A 53 14.01 -12.51 0.88
C HIS A 53 13.75 -11.21 1.65
N HIS A 54 13.54 -11.27 2.96
CA HIS A 54 13.46 -10.12 3.85
C HIS A 54 14.71 -10.03 4.76
N GLY A 55 15.13 -8.81 5.05
CA GLY A 55 16.21 -8.55 6.00
C GLY A 55 17.21 -7.49 5.52
N GLY A 56 18.07 -7.06 6.43
CA GLY A 56 18.93 -5.90 6.20
C GLY A 56 18.13 -4.61 6.10
N GLY A 57 18.52 -3.74 5.18
CA GLY A 57 17.88 -2.45 4.96
C GLY A 57 18.19 -1.40 6.02
N ASN A 58 17.82 -0.16 5.73
CA ASN A 58 18.04 0.97 6.62
C ASN A 58 17.21 0.86 7.90
N LYS A 59 17.71 1.44 9.01
CA LYS A 59 16.93 1.59 10.24
C LYS A 59 15.80 2.57 10.00
N GLN A 60 14.57 2.19 10.39
CA GLN A 60 13.36 2.98 10.18
C GLN A 60 12.59 3.07 11.49
N LYS A 61 12.00 4.24 11.74
CA LYS A 61 10.99 4.43 12.77
C LYS A 61 9.60 4.30 12.14
N TYR A 62 8.67 3.73 12.85
CA TYR A 62 7.28 3.62 12.41
C TYR A 62 6.53 4.90 12.79
N ARG A 63 5.74 5.46 11.86
CA ARG A 63 4.79 6.54 12.14
C ARG A 63 3.45 5.93 12.48
N ILE A 64 2.89 6.35 13.60
CA ILE A 64 1.55 5.92 14.05
C ILE A 64 0.53 6.69 13.23
N ILE A 65 -0.14 5.99 12.32
CA ILE A 65 -1.14 6.58 11.42
C ILE A 65 -2.53 6.32 11.98
N ASP A 66 -3.36 7.35 12.00
CA ASP A 66 -4.77 7.22 12.32
C ASP A 66 -5.57 6.72 11.10
N PHE A 67 -5.71 5.40 11.00
CA PHE A 67 -6.55 4.77 9.97
C PHE A 67 -8.03 4.76 10.33
N LYS A 68 -8.37 4.99 11.60
CA LYS A 68 -9.76 4.98 12.06
C LYS A 68 -10.46 6.31 11.83
N ARG A 69 -9.69 7.40 11.83
CA ARG A 69 -10.24 8.76 11.76
C ARG A 69 -11.33 8.98 12.83
N ALA A 70 -11.06 8.44 14.03
CA ALA A 70 -12.05 8.40 15.12
C ALA A 70 -12.32 9.77 15.75
N CYS A 71 -11.41 10.74 15.63
CA CYS A 71 -11.68 12.10 16.05
C CYS A 71 -12.60 12.74 15.02
N THR A 72 -13.82 13.05 15.46
CA THR A 72 -14.79 13.84 14.69
C THR A 72 -14.43 15.31 14.81
N GLY A 73 -14.69 16.08 13.75
CA GLY A 73 -14.45 17.51 13.70
C GLY A 73 -13.39 17.94 12.70
N GLU A 74 -13.07 19.21 12.77
CA GLU A 74 -12.10 19.87 11.89
C GLU A 74 -10.67 19.63 12.35
N ALA A 75 -9.76 19.44 11.41
CA ALA A 75 -8.35 19.37 11.65
C ALA A 75 -7.60 20.18 10.57
N THR A 76 -6.59 20.94 11.00
CA THR A 76 -5.74 21.74 10.09
C THR A 76 -4.48 20.96 9.75
N VAL A 77 -4.09 20.98 8.48
CA VAL A 77 -2.86 20.35 7.98
C VAL A 77 -1.65 21.21 8.37
N ILE A 78 -0.72 20.62 9.14
CA ILE A 78 0.53 21.28 9.54
C ILE A 78 1.61 21.09 8.49
N GLY A 79 1.62 19.93 7.82
CA GLY A 79 2.63 19.63 6.81
C GLY A 79 2.53 18.22 6.26
N ILE A 80 3.11 18.03 5.08
CA ILE A 80 3.19 16.74 4.37
C ILE A 80 4.59 16.16 4.58
N GLU A 81 4.66 14.88 4.97
CA GLU A 81 5.90 14.21 5.32
C GLU A 81 6.11 12.92 4.52
N TYR A 82 7.38 12.57 4.32
CA TYR A 82 7.79 11.27 3.81
C TYR A 82 7.73 10.20 4.89
N ASP A 83 7.12 9.05 4.59
CA ASP A 83 7.17 7.86 5.46
C ASP A 83 7.93 6.71 4.78
N PRO A 84 9.05 6.22 5.35
CA PRO A 84 9.81 5.11 4.80
C PRO A 84 9.10 3.75 4.90
N ASN A 85 7.95 3.67 5.59
CA ASN A 85 7.22 2.43 5.82
C ASN A 85 6.10 2.19 4.80
N ARG A 86 5.76 3.21 4.00
CA ARG A 86 4.70 3.15 2.98
C ARG A 86 5.09 3.90 1.72
N THR A 87 4.35 3.67 0.67
CA THR A 87 4.59 4.31 -0.62
C THR A 87 3.92 5.68 -0.72
N ALA A 88 2.81 5.88 -0.01
CA ALA A 88 2.08 7.14 0.07
C ALA A 88 2.78 8.15 0.99
N TYR A 89 2.62 9.44 0.75
CA TYR A 89 2.96 10.48 1.72
C TYR A 89 1.92 10.52 2.84
N ILE A 90 2.31 11.10 3.98
CA ILE A 90 1.47 11.28 5.15
C ILE A 90 1.35 12.77 5.45
N ALA A 91 0.20 13.18 5.97
CA ALA A 91 -0.01 14.54 6.46
C ALA A 91 -0.08 14.54 7.99
N LEU A 92 0.63 15.45 8.61
CA LEU A 92 0.47 15.77 10.03
C LEU A 92 -0.67 16.76 10.16
N VAL A 93 -1.69 16.39 10.92
CA VAL A 93 -2.87 17.23 11.16
C VAL A 93 -3.01 17.53 12.64
N GLN A 94 -3.53 18.69 12.95
CA GLN A 94 -3.85 19.13 14.30
C GLN A 94 -5.34 19.44 14.41
N TYR A 95 -5.97 18.84 15.39
CA TYR A 95 -7.36 19.08 15.76
C TYR A 95 -7.46 20.33 16.67
N GLU A 96 -8.66 20.85 16.84
CA GLU A 96 -8.92 22.02 17.70
C GLU A 96 -8.50 21.82 19.15
N ASP A 97 -8.56 20.58 19.65
CA ASP A 97 -8.09 20.19 20.97
C ASP A 97 -6.56 20.17 21.13
N GLY A 98 -5.81 20.56 20.09
CA GLY A 98 -4.35 20.51 20.03
C GLY A 98 -3.77 19.12 19.76
N THR A 99 -4.59 18.07 19.65
CA THR A 99 -4.13 16.70 19.38
C THR A 99 -3.59 16.60 17.95
N LYS A 100 -2.37 16.09 17.82
CA LYS A 100 -1.74 15.84 16.52
C LYS A 100 -1.89 14.39 16.10
N LYS A 101 -2.17 14.14 14.82
CA LYS A 101 -2.25 12.80 14.23
C LYS A 101 -1.66 12.77 12.83
N TYR A 102 -1.16 11.60 12.43
CA TYR A 102 -0.81 11.34 11.03
C TYR A 102 -1.97 10.70 10.29
N ILE A 103 -2.21 11.15 9.08
CA ILE A 103 -3.18 10.56 8.14
C ILE A 103 -2.49 10.26 6.81
N LEU A 104 -3.14 9.51 5.93
CA LEU A 104 -2.70 9.37 4.55
C LEU A 104 -3.03 10.66 3.79
N ALA A 105 -2.03 11.29 3.19
CA ALA A 105 -2.24 12.50 2.41
C ALA A 105 -2.97 12.18 1.10
N PRO A 106 -4.06 12.88 0.75
CA PRO A 106 -4.65 12.85 -0.58
C PRO A 106 -3.80 13.65 -1.57
N VAL A 107 -4.09 13.50 -2.84
CA VAL A 107 -3.54 14.33 -3.91
C VAL A 107 -4.06 15.75 -3.78
N GLY A 108 -3.16 16.73 -3.95
CA GLY A 108 -3.51 18.15 -3.96
C GLY A 108 -3.70 18.79 -2.59
N LEU A 109 -3.41 18.05 -1.49
CA LEU A 109 -3.43 18.62 -0.15
C LEU A 109 -2.25 19.58 0.02
N THR A 110 -2.51 20.73 0.68
CA THR A 110 -1.50 21.76 1.00
C THR A 110 -1.48 22.07 2.50
N ASP A 111 -0.41 22.71 2.95
CA ASP A 111 -0.30 23.15 4.34
C ASP A 111 -1.34 24.25 4.62
N GLY A 112 -1.97 24.17 5.78
CA GLY A 112 -3.05 25.07 6.18
C GLY A 112 -4.45 24.64 5.72
N ASP A 113 -4.57 23.62 4.86
CA ASP A 113 -5.88 23.09 4.47
C ASP A 113 -6.62 22.51 5.67
N LYS A 114 -7.93 22.67 5.63
CA LYS A 114 -8.84 22.13 6.64
C LYS A 114 -9.48 20.86 6.13
N ILE A 115 -9.41 19.81 6.93
CA ILE A 115 -10.03 18.52 6.66
C ILE A 115 -10.98 18.16 7.80
N TYR A 116 -12.08 17.52 7.44
CA TYR A 116 -13.13 17.17 8.38
C TYR A 116 -13.34 15.64 8.43
N SER A 117 -13.64 15.13 9.60
CA SER A 117 -14.01 13.72 9.82
C SER A 117 -15.35 13.66 10.56
N GLY A 118 -16.36 13.08 9.93
CA GLY A 118 -17.71 12.98 10.51
C GLY A 118 -18.77 12.72 9.46
N ALA A 119 -20.00 12.51 9.91
CA ALA A 119 -21.14 12.25 9.04
C ALA A 119 -21.51 13.46 8.19
N ASP A 120 -21.33 14.68 8.73
CA ASP A 120 -21.73 15.94 8.13
C ASP A 120 -20.59 16.64 7.35
N ALA A 121 -19.51 15.89 7.08
CA ALA A 121 -18.37 16.44 6.34
C ALA A 121 -18.71 16.74 4.88
N ASP A 122 -18.22 17.85 4.36
CA ASP A 122 -18.30 18.19 2.92
C ASP A 122 -17.61 17.13 2.05
N ILE A 123 -18.06 17.02 0.81
CA ILE A 123 -17.45 16.11 -0.19
C ILE A 123 -16.22 16.77 -0.82
N LYS A 124 -15.15 16.87 0.00
CA LYS A 124 -13.85 17.43 -0.40
C LYS A 124 -12.75 16.39 -0.24
N PRO A 125 -11.69 16.41 -1.08
CA PRO A 125 -10.55 15.49 -0.92
C PRO A 125 -9.94 15.59 0.48
N GLY A 126 -9.71 14.43 1.13
CA GLY A 126 -9.17 14.35 2.48
C GLY A 126 -10.22 14.22 3.57
N ASN A 127 -11.47 14.60 3.31
CA ASN A 127 -12.57 14.42 4.27
C ASN A 127 -12.99 12.95 4.36
N THR A 128 -13.42 12.57 5.54
CA THR A 128 -13.74 11.17 5.86
C THR A 128 -15.17 11.06 6.35
N LEU A 129 -15.98 10.25 5.66
CA LEU A 129 -17.41 10.08 5.93
C LEU A 129 -17.79 8.59 5.96
N PRO A 130 -18.94 8.26 6.58
CA PRO A 130 -19.61 6.99 6.31
C PRO A 130 -19.97 6.86 4.83
N ILE A 131 -19.79 5.67 4.26
CA ILE A 131 -20.04 5.42 2.82
C ILE A 131 -21.49 5.76 2.44
N ALA A 132 -22.42 5.63 3.39
CA ALA A 132 -23.82 6.03 3.21
C ALA A 132 -23.96 7.48 2.69
N ASN A 133 -23.13 8.40 3.17
CA ASN A 133 -23.22 9.84 2.89
C ASN A 133 -22.38 10.28 1.66
N ILE A 134 -21.56 9.36 1.09
CA ILE A 134 -20.71 9.67 -0.08
C ILE A 134 -21.52 9.45 -1.36
N PRO A 135 -21.61 10.39 -2.32
CA PRO A 135 -22.32 10.20 -3.58
C PRO A 135 -21.74 9.06 -4.43
N VAL A 136 -22.59 8.41 -5.19
CA VAL A 136 -22.18 7.42 -6.20
C VAL A 136 -21.33 8.08 -7.26
N GLY A 137 -20.32 7.37 -7.78
CA GLY A 137 -19.35 7.90 -8.74
C GLY A 137 -18.09 8.52 -8.12
N THR A 138 -18.13 8.87 -6.82
CA THR A 138 -17.01 9.50 -6.10
C THR A 138 -15.81 8.57 -5.99
N LEU A 139 -14.61 9.14 -6.14
CA LEU A 139 -13.35 8.45 -5.86
C LEU A 139 -13.10 8.47 -4.34
N ILE A 140 -12.74 7.31 -3.81
CA ILE A 140 -12.52 7.12 -2.38
C ILE A 140 -11.25 6.31 -2.11
N TYR A 141 -10.64 6.50 -0.95
CA TYR A 141 -9.49 5.73 -0.48
C TYR A 141 -9.59 5.45 1.03
N ASN A 142 -8.64 4.73 1.60
CA ASN A 142 -8.59 4.36 3.02
C ASN A 142 -9.92 3.76 3.52
N ILE A 143 -10.44 2.78 2.79
CA ILE A 143 -11.78 2.22 2.98
C ILE A 143 -11.76 1.18 4.10
N GLU A 144 -12.70 1.26 5.02
CA GLU A 144 -12.95 0.22 6.02
C GLU A 144 -13.65 -1.00 5.42
N LEU A 145 -13.37 -2.18 5.99
CA LEU A 145 -14.08 -3.42 5.71
C LEU A 145 -15.14 -3.76 6.78
N TYR A 146 -14.90 -3.31 8.00
CA TYR A 146 -15.79 -3.49 9.14
C TYR A 146 -15.82 -2.17 9.91
N PRO A 147 -17.01 -1.71 10.36
CA PRO A 147 -17.14 -0.44 11.06
C PRO A 147 -16.22 -0.35 12.29
N GLY A 148 -15.55 0.78 12.47
CA GLY A 148 -14.66 1.05 13.60
C GLY A 148 -13.32 0.32 13.61
N LYS A 149 -13.03 -0.52 12.60
CA LYS A 149 -11.75 -1.23 12.49
C LYS A 149 -10.62 -0.37 11.93
N GLY A 150 -10.97 0.68 11.21
CA GLY A 150 -10.05 1.54 10.48
C GLY A 150 -9.86 1.10 9.03
N GLY A 151 -9.40 2.02 8.19
CA GLY A 151 -9.21 1.78 6.76
C GLY A 151 -8.22 0.67 6.48
N GLN A 152 -8.59 -0.27 5.62
CA GLN A 152 -7.81 -1.44 5.25
C GLN A 152 -7.53 -1.53 3.76
N LEU A 153 -8.40 -1.01 2.90
CA LEU A 153 -8.27 -1.04 1.45
C LEU A 153 -7.81 0.32 0.91
N VAL A 154 -7.17 0.30 -0.24
CA VAL A 154 -6.81 1.50 -1.03
C VAL A 154 -5.97 2.49 -0.20
N ARG A 155 -4.76 2.08 0.19
CA ARG A 155 -3.84 2.88 1.03
C ARG A 155 -2.48 3.13 0.38
N SER A 156 -2.22 2.51 -0.76
CA SER A 156 -0.94 2.66 -1.46
C SER A 156 -0.91 3.95 -2.27
N ALA A 157 0.30 4.43 -2.59
CA ALA A 157 0.52 5.61 -3.42
C ALA A 157 -0.29 5.56 -4.73
N GLY A 158 -0.92 6.67 -5.08
CA GLY A 158 -1.69 6.82 -6.32
C GLY A 158 -2.97 5.98 -6.42
N SER A 159 -3.28 5.14 -5.41
CA SER A 159 -4.46 4.29 -5.48
C SER A 159 -5.76 5.06 -5.14
N PHE A 160 -6.83 4.65 -5.81
CA PHE A 160 -8.20 5.07 -5.53
C PHE A 160 -9.15 3.90 -5.83
N ALA A 161 -10.33 3.94 -5.25
CA ALA A 161 -11.46 3.10 -5.58
C ALA A 161 -12.63 3.99 -5.98
N GLN A 162 -13.60 3.45 -6.70
CA GLN A 162 -14.79 4.18 -7.12
C GLN A 162 -16.03 3.56 -6.49
N LEU A 163 -16.87 4.39 -5.90
CA LEU A 163 -18.18 3.99 -5.40
C LEU A 163 -19.15 3.85 -6.58
N MET A 164 -19.60 2.63 -6.87
CA MET A 164 -20.40 2.34 -8.07
C MET A 164 -21.91 2.40 -7.81
N ALA A 165 -22.36 1.83 -6.71
CA ALA A 165 -23.78 1.77 -6.34
C ALA A 165 -23.94 1.57 -4.84
N LYS A 166 -25.16 1.81 -4.33
CA LYS A 166 -25.57 1.55 -2.95
C LYS A 166 -26.90 0.84 -2.98
N GLU A 167 -26.95 -0.39 -2.46
CA GLU A 167 -28.12 -1.24 -2.49
C GLU A 167 -28.15 -2.14 -1.25
N ASN A 168 -29.31 -2.42 -0.69
CA ASN A 168 -29.52 -3.38 0.40
C ASN A 168 -28.57 -3.22 1.60
N GLY A 169 -28.31 -1.97 2.02
CA GLY A 169 -27.38 -1.68 3.14
C GLY A 169 -25.89 -1.89 2.82
N MET A 170 -25.55 -2.16 1.55
CA MET A 170 -24.18 -2.38 1.07
C MET A 170 -23.82 -1.42 -0.05
N ALA A 171 -22.56 -1.07 -0.13
CA ALA A 171 -21.97 -0.29 -1.21
C ALA A 171 -21.18 -1.20 -2.16
N GLN A 172 -21.36 -1.05 -3.45
CA GLN A 172 -20.52 -1.67 -4.48
C GLN A 172 -19.32 -0.77 -4.75
N VAL A 173 -18.13 -1.26 -4.45
CA VAL A 173 -16.88 -0.51 -4.59
C VAL A 173 -15.97 -1.20 -5.60
N ARG A 174 -15.59 -0.48 -6.66
CA ARG A 174 -14.60 -0.92 -7.64
C ARG A 174 -13.21 -0.61 -7.12
N LEU A 175 -12.44 -1.66 -6.80
CA LEU A 175 -11.09 -1.57 -6.29
C LEU A 175 -10.06 -1.31 -7.42
N PRO A 176 -8.83 -0.84 -7.09
CA PRO A 176 -7.76 -0.63 -8.07
C PRO A 176 -7.41 -1.88 -8.90
N SER A 177 -7.65 -3.08 -8.36
CA SER A 177 -7.46 -4.36 -9.05
C SER A 177 -8.49 -4.66 -10.14
N GLY A 178 -9.57 -3.84 -10.24
CA GLY A 178 -10.75 -4.09 -11.07
C GLY A 178 -11.81 -4.99 -10.43
N GLU A 179 -11.54 -5.54 -9.24
CA GLU A 179 -12.54 -6.29 -8.46
C GLU A 179 -13.64 -5.36 -7.96
N VAL A 180 -14.91 -5.76 -8.10
CA VAL A 180 -16.05 -5.07 -7.51
C VAL A 180 -16.45 -5.83 -6.25
N ARG A 181 -16.43 -5.12 -5.12
CA ARG A 181 -16.66 -5.70 -3.80
C ARG A 181 -17.76 -4.95 -3.05
N LEU A 182 -18.54 -5.72 -2.29
CA LEU A 182 -19.52 -5.20 -1.34
C LEU A 182 -18.84 -4.78 -0.04
N VAL A 183 -19.17 -3.58 0.43
CA VAL A 183 -18.75 -3.00 1.72
C VAL A 183 -20.00 -2.46 2.41
N ARG A 184 -20.11 -2.58 3.72
CA ARG A 184 -21.26 -2.06 4.48
C ARG A 184 -21.31 -0.53 4.39
N LEU A 185 -22.51 0.04 4.35
CA LEU A 185 -22.71 1.49 4.30
C LEU A 185 -22.22 2.22 5.57
N ASP A 186 -22.23 1.54 6.72
CA ASP A 186 -21.72 2.07 8.00
C ASP A 186 -20.17 2.20 8.03
N CYS A 187 -19.47 1.56 7.09
CA CYS A 187 -18.02 1.68 6.99
C CYS A 187 -17.62 3.08 6.55
N VAL A 188 -16.47 3.53 7.03
CA VAL A 188 -15.93 4.86 6.73
C VAL A 188 -14.97 4.78 5.56
N ALA A 189 -14.97 5.81 4.72
CA ALA A 189 -14.00 5.99 3.63
C ALA A 189 -13.60 7.46 3.52
N THR A 190 -12.41 7.71 3.00
CA THR A 190 -11.90 9.06 2.75
C THR A 190 -12.07 9.41 1.27
N ILE A 191 -12.48 10.64 0.98
CA ILE A 191 -12.73 11.13 -0.38
C ILE A 191 -11.43 11.50 -1.07
N GLY A 192 -11.28 11.11 -2.35
CA GLY A 192 -10.17 11.46 -3.21
C GLY A 192 -9.27 10.29 -3.60
N GLN A 193 -8.03 10.60 -3.92
CA GLN A 193 -6.98 9.67 -4.34
C GLN A 193 -5.76 9.84 -3.43
N VAL A 194 -5.04 8.76 -3.16
CA VAL A 194 -3.81 8.79 -2.36
C VAL A 194 -2.68 9.50 -3.11
N SER A 195 -1.91 10.33 -2.42
CA SER A 195 -0.75 11.08 -2.93
C SER A 195 0.36 10.21 -3.55
N ASN A 196 1.40 10.86 -4.10
CA ASN A 196 2.59 10.21 -4.69
C ASN A 196 2.24 9.31 -5.89
N ILE A 197 1.45 9.81 -6.83
CA ILE A 197 0.94 9.08 -8.01
C ILE A 197 2.10 8.46 -8.82
N GLU A 198 3.20 9.19 -8.99
CA GLU A 198 4.37 8.77 -9.79
C GLU A 198 5.26 7.70 -9.13
N HIS A 199 4.86 7.17 -7.96
CA HIS A 199 5.68 6.21 -7.22
C HIS A 199 6.02 4.95 -8.05
N GLU A 200 5.10 4.47 -8.88
CA GLU A 200 5.30 3.27 -9.71
C GLU A 200 6.32 3.51 -10.84
N ASN A 201 6.49 4.75 -11.29
CA ASN A 201 7.42 5.14 -12.36
C ASN A 201 8.87 5.23 -11.88
N VAL A 202 9.12 5.13 -10.57
CA VAL A 202 10.45 5.24 -9.96
C VAL A 202 11.26 3.98 -10.22
N LYS A 203 12.36 4.12 -10.97
CA LYS A 203 13.31 3.05 -11.25
C LYS A 203 14.43 3.01 -10.23
N VAL A 204 14.60 1.88 -9.56
CA VAL A 204 15.59 1.68 -8.49
C VAL A 204 17.02 1.74 -9.00
N GLY A 205 17.29 1.23 -10.21
CA GLY A 205 18.54 1.32 -10.97
C GLY A 205 19.67 0.40 -10.49
N LYS A 206 19.76 0.03 -9.21
CA LYS A 206 20.81 -0.85 -8.68
C LYS A 206 20.35 -1.78 -7.57
N ALA A 207 20.99 -2.95 -7.48
CA ALA A 207 20.71 -3.96 -6.44
C ALA A 207 20.95 -3.43 -5.01
N GLY A 208 21.96 -2.57 -4.80
CA GLY A 208 22.24 -1.97 -3.51
C GLY A 208 21.09 -1.12 -2.96
N LYS A 209 20.38 -0.38 -3.82
CA LYS A 209 19.19 0.40 -3.40
C LYS A 209 18.05 -0.52 -2.98
N THR A 210 17.87 -1.65 -3.65
CA THR A 210 16.92 -2.70 -3.25
C THR A 210 17.30 -3.32 -1.91
N ARG A 211 18.60 -3.57 -1.68
CA ARG A 211 19.12 -4.04 -0.38
C ARG A 211 18.83 -3.05 0.75
N HIS A 212 19.01 -1.74 0.53
CA HIS A 212 18.69 -0.71 1.52
C HIS A 212 17.18 -0.68 1.89
N ARG A 213 16.30 -1.12 0.98
CA ARG A 213 14.86 -1.29 1.27
C ARG A 213 14.54 -2.52 2.12
N GLY A 214 15.53 -3.38 2.41
CA GLY A 214 15.35 -4.60 3.20
C GLY A 214 14.99 -5.83 2.39
N ILE A 215 15.12 -5.76 1.06
CA ILE A 215 14.88 -6.88 0.15
C ILE A 215 16.20 -7.61 -0.09
N ARG A 216 16.27 -8.89 0.26
CA ARG A 216 17.44 -9.74 -0.01
C ARG A 216 17.40 -10.27 -1.43
N PRO A 217 18.56 -10.62 -2.03
CA PRO A 217 18.60 -11.25 -3.35
C PRO A 217 17.76 -12.52 -3.40
N SER A 218 17.10 -12.72 -4.53
CA SER A 218 16.34 -13.94 -4.83
C SER A 218 17.16 -14.82 -5.76
N VAL A 219 17.31 -16.10 -5.41
CA VAL A 219 17.98 -17.11 -6.21
C VAL A 219 16.92 -17.93 -6.96
N ARG A 220 17.10 -18.09 -8.28
CA ARG A 220 16.21 -18.91 -9.11
C ARG A 220 16.41 -20.40 -8.81
N GLY A 221 15.35 -21.20 -8.89
CA GLY A 221 15.40 -22.64 -8.59
C GLY A 221 16.35 -23.44 -9.47
N SER A 222 16.56 -23.05 -10.73
CA SER A 222 17.43 -23.74 -11.69
C SER A 222 18.93 -23.70 -11.36
N VAL A 223 19.37 -22.87 -10.41
CA VAL A 223 20.76 -22.80 -9.94
C VAL A 223 20.93 -23.40 -8.54
N MET A 224 19.92 -24.06 -8.03
CA MET A 224 19.94 -24.78 -6.77
C MET A 224 20.21 -26.28 -7.01
N ASN A 225 20.48 -27.02 -5.94
CA ASN A 225 20.58 -28.47 -5.99
C ASN A 225 19.20 -29.11 -6.16
N PRO A 226 19.13 -30.37 -6.68
CA PRO A 226 17.87 -31.08 -6.82
C PRO A 226 17.09 -31.27 -5.50
N CYS A 227 17.78 -31.36 -4.37
CA CYS A 227 17.16 -31.44 -3.06
C CYS A 227 16.50 -30.13 -2.58
N ASP A 228 16.95 -28.97 -3.10
CA ASP A 228 16.48 -27.66 -2.65
C ASP A 228 15.32 -27.12 -3.51
N HIS A 229 15.24 -27.53 -4.77
CA HIS A 229 14.22 -27.07 -5.69
C HIS A 229 13.93 -28.09 -6.81
N PRO A 230 12.65 -28.28 -7.19
CA PRO A 230 12.26 -29.16 -8.30
C PRO A 230 12.88 -28.83 -9.67
N HIS A 231 13.44 -27.63 -9.83
CA HIS A 231 14.16 -27.22 -11.05
C HIS A 231 15.69 -27.31 -10.90
N GLY A 232 16.17 -27.79 -9.76
CA GLY A 232 17.60 -27.86 -9.46
C GLY A 232 18.30 -29.00 -10.18
N GLY A 233 19.64 -28.89 -10.27
CA GLY A 233 20.51 -29.86 -10.91
C GLY A 233 20.81 -29.59 -12.37
N GLY A 234 21.63 -30.45 -12.97
CA GLY A 234 22.09 -30.38 -14.35
C GLY A 234 23.41 -29.60 -14.52
N GLU A 235 23.97 -29.66 -15.72
CA GLU A 235 25.20 -29.00 -16.10
C GLU A 235 24.93 -27.65 -16.78
N GLY A 236 25.72 -26.63 -16.44
CA GLY A 236 25.67 -25.32 -17.04
C GLY A 236 24.31 -24.61 -16.87
N ARG A 237 23.76 -24.07 -17.94
CA ARG A 237 22.44 -23.43 -17.96
C ARG A 237 21.32 -24.44 -18.22
N SER A 238 20.90 -25.16 -17.21
CA SER A 238 19.85 -26.18 -17.36
C SER A 238 18.47 -25.56 -17.59
N PRO A 239 17.62 -26.18 -18.42
CA PRO A 239 16.22 -25.81 -18.58
C PRO A 239 15.41 -26.19 -17.33
N ILE A 240 14.15 -25.74 -17.29
CA ILE A 240 13.23 -26.08 -16.20
C ILE A 240 12.89 -27.59 -16.16
N GLY A 241 12.92 -28.27 -17.33
CA GLY A 241 12.69 -29.72 -17.47
C GLY A 241 11.27 -30.17 -17.09
N ARG A 242 10.28 -29.24 -17.07
CA ARG A 242 8.88 -29.51 -16.75
C ARG A 242 7.95 -28.75 -17.69
N PRO A 243 6.69 -29.20 -17.89
CA PRO A 243 5.72 -28.50 -18.75
C PRO A 243 5.43 -27.07 -18.28
N SER A 244 5.55 -26.79 -16.98
CA SER A 244 5.34 -25.47 -16.38
C SER A 244 6.29 -25.25 -15.21
N PRO A 245 6.74 -24.01 -14.97
CA PRO A 245 7.51 -23.68 -13.78
C PRO A 245 6.73 -23.98 -12.50
N VAL A 246 7.44 -24.49 -11.49
CA VAL A 246 6.85 -24.81 -10.19
C VAL A 246 7.56 -24.07 -9.06
N THR A 247 6.89 -23.94 -7.93
CA THR A 247 7.45 -23.42 -6.67
C THR A 247 8.39 -24.46 -6.03
N PRO A 248 9.19 -24.09 -4.99
CA PRO A 248 9.98 -25.07 -4.23
C PRO A 248 9.17 -26.24 -3.67
N TRP A 249 7.87 -26.05 -3.47
CA TRP A 249 6.94 -27.09 -2.99
C TRP A 249 6.19 -27.81 -4.11
N GLY A 250 6.59 -27.67 -5.36
CA GLY A 250 6.04 -28.36 -6.52
C GLY A 250 4.70 -27.80 -7.06
N LYS A 251 4.17 -26.70 -6.52
CA LYS A 251 2.94 -26.09 -7.05
C LYS A 251 3.24 -25.28 -8.32
N PRO A 252 2.39 -25.37 -9.36
CA PRO A 252 2.52 -24.54 -10.56
C PRO A 252 2.56 -23.04 -10.21
N THR A 253 3.46 -22.28 -10.84
CA THR A 253 3.59 -20.82 -10.62
C THR A 253 2.68 -20.01 -11.52
N ASN A 254 2.37 -20.52 -12.72
CA ASN A 254 1.56 -19.85 -13.72
C ASN A 254 0.15 -20.44 -13.78
N GLY A 255 -0.87 -19.60 -13.91
CA GLY A 255 -2.25 -19.99 -14.14
C GLY A 255 -2.99 -20.65 -12.96
N TYR A 256 -2.31 -21.00 -11.89
CA TYR A 256 -2.93 -21.64 -10.73
C TYR A 256 -3.69 -20.61 -9.87
N LYS A 257 -5.00 -20.84 -9.69
CA LYS A 257 -5.85 -20.00 -8.86
C LYS A 257 -5.67 -20.38 -7.38
N THR A 258 -4.99 -19.51 -6.62
CA THR A 258 -4.66 -19.78 -5.21
C THR A 258 -5.75 -19.39 -4.22
N ARG A 259 -6.73 -18.56 -4.63
CA ARG A 259 -7.85 -18.18 -3.77
C ARG A 259 -8.71 -19.40 -3.46
N ASN A 260 -9.02 -19.61 -2.19
CA ASN A 260 -9.94 -20.65 -1.77
C ASN A 260 -11.38 -20.29 -2.18
N LYS A 261 -11.99 -21.09 -3.04
CA LYS A 261 -13.36 -20.90 -3.53
C LYS A 261 -14.43 -20.97 -2.42
N LYS A 262 -14.13 -21.67 -1.31
CA LYS A 262 -15.01 -21.79 -0.13
C LYS A 262 -14.75 -20.71 0.92
N SER A 263 -13.98 -19.64 0.57
CA SER A 263 -13.73 -18.54 1.50
C SER A 263 -15.03 -17.82 1.88
N LYS A 264 -15.23 -17.61 3.19
CA LYS A 264 -16.40 -16.85 3.71
C LYS A 264 -16.52 -15.44 3.12
N THR A 265 -15.44 -14.89 2.59
CA THR A 265 -15.40 -13.55 1.98
C THR A 265 -15.82 -13.54 0.50
N GLU A 266 -16.04 -14.71 -0.12
CA GLU A 266 -16.45 -14.81 -1.52
C GLU A 266 -17.81 -14.15 -1.77
N LYS A 267 -18.74 -14.25 -0.83
CA LYS A 267 -20.07 -13.62 -0.87
C LYS A 267 -20.05 -12.08 -1.02
N PHE A 268 -18.94 -11.44 -0.70
CA PHE A 268 -18.77 -9.98 -0.83
C PHE A 268 -18.15 -9.55 -2.17
N ILE A 269 -17.81 -10.49 -3.06
CA ILE A 269 -17.23 -10.17 -4.37
C ILE A 269 -18.33 -10.32 -5.42
N VAL A 270 -18.71 -9.19 -6.02
CA VAL A 270 -19.70 -9.13 -7.12
C VAL A 270 -19.03 -9.50 -8.44
N LYS A 271 -17.83 -8.96 -8.68
CA LYS A 271 -17.06 -9.23 -9.90
C LYS A 271 -15.59 -9.40 -9.56
N HIS A 272 -15.00 -10.53 -9.96
CA HIS A 272 -13.57 -10.76 -9.81
C HIS A 272 -12.75 -9.87 -10.76
N ARG A 273 -11.47 -9.63 -10.42
CA ARG A 273 -10.55 -8.81 -11.22
C ARG A 273 -10.39 -9.26 -12.68
N ASN A 274 -10.64 -10.53 -12.99
CA ASN A 274 -10.50 -11.11 -14.33
C ASN A 274 -11.84 -11.24 -15.06
N GLY A 275 -12.87 -10.53 -14.66
CA GLY A 275 -14.14 -10.45 -15.40
C GLY A 275 -15.07 -11.66 -15.28
N LYS A 276 -14.78 -12.61 -14.38
CA LYS A 276 -15.66 -13.77 -14.09
C LYS A 276 -16.34 -13.59 -12.76
#